data_73c6954c5080bdd23c0f20f7fdfc8e73
#
_entry.id   73c6954c5080bdd23c0f20f7fdfc8e73
#
_cell.length_a   1.000
_cell.length_b   1.000
_cell.length_c   1.000
_cell.angle_alpha   90.00
_cell.angle_beta   90.00
_cell.angle_gamma   90.00
#
_symmetry.space_group_name_H-M   'P 1'
#
loop_
_entity.id
_entity.type
_entity.pdbx_description
1 polymer ?
#
loop_
_entity_poly.entity_id
_entity_poly.type
_entity_poly.pdbx_seq_one_letter_code
_entity_poly.pdbx_strand_id
1 'polypeptide(L)'
;QRKTQLDDVNGAIEDAWRTWSRAATCHTGGRLAFGDLERAIFAQICAAGEAFVRIHPRGFGGGKVPLALELIEAERIADEFVRPGVLAGSVNLKNGIEVDQFDRPVAYWVRQKHPGDLRGGHLGTENLERVPADQMFHLCVITRWPQARGEPWLHAAARRLNDMDGYSEAEIVAARA
;
A
#
# COMPACT_ATOMS: atom_id res chain seq x y z
N GLN A 1 -20.58 9.80 12.19
CA GLN A 1 -20.90 8.58 12.96
C GLN A 1 -22.32 8.16 12.61
N ARG A 2 -22.52 6.93 12.13
CA ARG A 2 -23.85 6.32 12.01
C ARG A 2 -24.23 5.80 13.40
N LYS A 3 -25.14 6.48 14.06
CA LYS A 3 -25.74 5.99 15.31
C LYS A 3 -26.91 5.06 14.96
N THR A 4 -26.97 3.91 15.63
CA THR A 4 -28.15 3.06 15.62
C THR A 4 -29.22 3.69 16.55
N GLN A 5 -30.45 3.18 16.52
CA GLN A 5 -31.50 3.61 17.46
C GLN A 5 -31.33 3.01 18.87
N LEU A 6 -30.32 2.16 19.07
CA LEU A 6 -30.06 1.45 20.32
C LEU A 6 -28.76 1.97 20.96
N ASP A 7 -28.85 2.72 22.02
CA ASP A 7 -27.70 3.35 22.69
C ASP A 7 -26.69 2.31 23.22
N ASP A 8 -27.16 1.19 23.74
CA ASP A 8 -26.30 0.09 24.21
C ASP A 8 -25.42 -0.49 23.10
N VAL A 9 -25.99 -0.63 21.89
CA VAL A 9 -25.25 -1.11 20.71
C VAL A 9 -24.22 -0.09 20.26
N ASN A 10 -24.57 1.20 20.29
CA ASN A 10 -23.65 2.27 19.95
C ASN A 10 -22.45 2.29 20.91
N GLY A 11 -22.71 2.15 22.23
CA GLY A 11 -21.66 2.07 23.25
C GLY A 11 -20.72 0.89 23.02
N ALA A 12 -21.26 -0.30 22.74
CA ALA A 12 -20.46 -1.49 22.46
C ALA A 12 -19.59 -1.34 21.20
N ILE A 13 -20.12 -0.71 20.13
CA ILE A 13 -19.36 -0.43 18.91
C ILE A 13 -18.24 0.58 19.17
N GLU A 14 -18.52 1.65 19.92
CA GLU A 14 -17.52 2.67 20.25
C GLU A 14 -16.39 2.10 21.12
N ASP A 15 -16.70 1.23 22.08
CA ASP A 15 -15.69 0.57 22.91
C ASP A 15 -14.86 -0.44 22.13
N ALA A 16 -15.48 -1.21 21.25
CA ALA A 16 -14.78 -2.10 20.33
C ALA A 16 -13.83 -1.33 19.42
N TRP A 17 -14.29 -0.22 18.82
CA TRP A 17 -13.48 0.67 18.00
C TRP A 17 -12.32 1.28 18.77
N ARG A 18 -12.59 1.85 19.96
CA ARG A 18 -11.55 2.47 20.80
C ARG A 18 -10.47 1.48 21.23
N THR A 19 -10.84 0.22 21.41
CA THR A 19 -9.89 -0.83 21.75
C THR A 19 -9.12 -1.29 20.51
N TRP A 20 -9.83 -1.53 19.41
CA TRP A 20 -9.23 -2.01 18.18
C TRP A 20 -8.32 -0.98 17.50
N SER A 21 -8.64 0.30 17.53
CA SER A 21 -7.86 1.37 16.87
C SER A 21 -6.48 1.65 17.49
N ARG A 22 -6.11 0.95 18.57
CA ARG A 22 -4.79 1.06 19.19
C ARG A 22 -3.72 0.36 18.35
N ALA A 23 -2.48 0.86 18.41
CA ALA A 23 -1.37 0.33 17.64
C ALA A 23 -1.17 -1.18 17.78
N ALA A 24 -1.26 -1.71 19.00
CA ALA A 24 -1.05 -3.13 19.26
C ALA A 24 -2.09 -4.06 18.62
N THR A 25 -3.27 -3.55 18.32
CA THR A 25 -4.42 -4.36 17.89
C THR A 25 -4.81 -4.17 16.44
N CYS A 26 -4.78 -2.92 15.91
CA CYS A 26 -5.17 -2.66 14.53
C CYS A 26 -4.06 -2.90 13.51
N HIS A 27 -2.79 -2.79 13.93
CA HIS A 27 -1.64 -2.92 13.03
C HIS A 27 -0.85 -4.19 13.30
N THR A 28 -0.56 -4.98 12.26
CA THR A 28 0.18 -6.24 12.38
C THR A 28 1.56 -6.07 13.03
N GLY A 29 2.24 -4.96 12.75
CA GLY A 29 3.52 -4.62 13.36
C GLY A 29 3.43 -4.00 14.76
N GLY A 30 2.22 -3.72 15.27
CA GLY A 30 2.01 -3.18 16.63
C GLY A 30 2.56 -1.77 16.87
N ARG A 31 2.87 -1.01 15.82
CA ARG A 31 3.59 0.29 15.91
C ARG A 31 2.72 1.51 15.65
N LEU A 32 1.70 1.37 14.83
CA LEU A 32 0.88 2.47 14.34
C LEU A 32 -0.55 2.31 14.85
N ALA A 33 -1.08 3.32 15.51
CA ALA A 33 -2.50 3.41 15.79
C ALA A 33 -3.26 3.72 14.49
N PHE A 34 -4.58 3.52 14.46
CA PHE A 34 -5.37 3.65 13.23
C PHE A 34 -5.19 5.03 12.56
N GLY A 35 -5.18 6.13 13.33
CA GLY A 35 -4.93 7.47 12.76
C GLY A 35 -3.50 7.66 12.24
N ASP A 36 -2.51 6.89 12.74
CA ASP A 36 -1.17 6.88 12.19
C ASP A 36 -1.11 6.09 10.89
N LEU A 37 -1.90 4.99 10.78
CA LEU A 37 -2.06 4.23 9.54
C LEU A 37 -2.66 5.12 8.44
N GLU A 38 -3.72 5.87 8.74
CA GLU A 38 -4.34 6.81 7.78
C GLU A 38 -3.33 7.84 7.27
N ARG A 39 -2.52 8.43 8.15
CA ARG A 39 -1.46 9.38 7.77
C ARG A 39 -0.38 8.74 6.91
N ALA A 40 0.06 7.53 7.27
CA ALA A 40 1.07 6.80 6.51
C ALA A 40 0.56 6.42 5.11
N ILE A 41 -0.69 5.96 5.01
CA ILE A 41 -1.36 5.67 3.73
C ILE A 41 -1.42 6.92 2.86
N PHE A 42 -1.86 8.05 3.42
CA PHE A 42 -1.95 9.29 2.66
C PHE A 42 -0.58 9.78 2.17
N ALA A 43 0.44 9.72 3.05
CA ALA A 43 1.82 10.06 2.66
C ALA A 43 2.33 9.17 1.52
N GLN A 44 2.03 7.87 1.56
CA GLN A 44 2.42 6.92 0.52
C GLN A 44 1.70 7.21 -0.81
N ILE A 45 0.40 7.55 -0.78
CA ILE A 45 -0.33 7.95 -1.98
C ILE A 45 0.27 9.21 -2.61
N CYS A 46 0.65 10.20 -1.80
CA CYS A 46 1.31 11.40 -2.31
C CYS A 46 2.68 11.11 -2.92
N ALA A 47 3.48 10.26 -2.28
CA ALA A 47 4.86 9.97 -2.66
C ALA A 47 4.97 8.95 -3.81
N ALA A 48 4.27 7.83 -3.70
CA ALA A 48 4.33 6.71 -4.65
C ALA A 48 3.11 6.63 -5.59
N GLY A 49 2.06 7.42 -5.33
CA GLY A 49 0.82 7.40 -6.10
C GLY A 49 -0.21 6.40 -5.61
N GLU A 50 0.19 5.46 -4.75
CA GLU A 50 -0.65 4.37 -4.29
C GLU A 50 -0.19 3.83 -2.94
N ALA A 51 -1.10 3.15 -2.24
CA ALA A 51 -0.80 2.41 -1.02
C ALA A 51 -1.59 1.09 -1.01
N PHE A 52 -1.02 0.06 -0.44
CA PHE A 52 -1.64 -1.24 -0.30
C PHE A 52 -1.85 -1.56 1.18
N VAL A 53 -3.04 -2.02 1.52
CA VAL A 53 -3.40 -2.39 2.89
C VAL A 53 -3.96 -3.80 2.88
N ARG A 54 -3.22 -4.74 3.45
CA ARG A 54 -3.66 -6.13 3.56
C ARG A 54 -4.50 -6.32 4.82
N ILE A 55 -5.59 -7.02 4.68
CA ILE A 55 -6.50 -7.40 5.75
C ILE A 55 -6.07 -8.76 6.31
N HIS A 56 -5.84 -8.82 7.61
CA HIS A 56 -5.62 -10.08 8.32
C HIS A 56 -6.86 -10.38 9.18
N PRO A 57 -7.64 -11.45 8.87
CA PRO A 57 -8.85 -11.80 9.61
C PRO A 57 -8.52 -12.54 10.93
N ARG A 58 -7.64 -11.96 11.74
CA ARG A 58 -7.26 -12.47 13.06
C ARG A 58 -6.91 -11.32 14.00
N GLY A 59 -7.06 -11.54 15.30
CA GLY A 59 -6.68 -10.57 16.32
C GLY A 59 -5.17 -10.56 16.57
N PHE A 60 -4.66 -9.37 16.86
CA PHE A 60 -3.27 -9.13 17.29
C PHE A 60 -3.27 -8.43 18.64
N GLY A 61 -2.16 -8.49 19.38
CA GLY A 61 -1.96 -7.78 20.64
C GLY A 61 -3.01 -8.07 21.72
N GLY A 62 -3.65 -9.25 21.71
CA GLY A 62 -4.73 -9.60 22.63
C GLY A 62 -6.07 -8.94 22.32
N GLY A 63 -6.22 -8.31 21.15
CA GLY A 63 -7.48 -7.69 20.70
C GLY A 63 -8.58 -8.71 20.47
N LYS A 64 -9.81 -8.37 20.89
CA LYS A 64 -11.01 -9.21 20.71
C LYS A 64 -11.57 -9.16 19.28
N VAL A 65 -11.31 -8.09 18.57
CA VAL A 65 -11.76 -7.94 17.17
C VAL A 65 -10.80 -8.70 16.27
N PRO A 66 -11.27 -9.70 15.50
CA PRO A 66 -10.43 -10.52 14.63
C PRO A 66 -10.11 -9.79 13.32
N LEU A 67 -9.45 -8.66 13.43
CA LEU A 67 -9.06 -7.81 12.31
C LEU A 67 -7.76 -7.08 12.62
N ALA A 68 -6.80 -7.17 11.73
CA ALA A 68 -5.63 -6.28 11.73
C ALA A 68 -5.25 -5.89 10.31
N LEU A 69 -4.55 -4.78 10.18
CA LEU A 69 -4.12 -4.19 8.93
C LEU A 69 -2.59 -4.25 8.81
N GLU A 70 -2.11 -4.63 7.64
CA GLU A 70 -0.70 -4.57 7.25
C GLU A 70 -0.55 -3.55 6.14
N LEU A 71 0.30 -2.54 6.35
CA LEU A 71 0.69 -1.62 5.28
C LEU A 71 1.77 -2.28 4.42
N ILE A 72 1.57 -2.22 3.11
CA ILE A 72 2.49 -2.75 2.11
C ILE A 72 2.90 -1.59 1.20
N GLU A 73 4.19 -1.33 1.11
CA GLU A 73 4.76 -0.30 0.24
C GLU A 73 4.58 -0.69 -1.24
N ALA A 74 4.42 0.32 -2.10
CA ALA A 74 4.21 0.12 -3.54
C ALA A 74 5.34 -0.68 -4.20
N GLU A 75 6.57 -0.51 -3.72
CA GLU A 75 7.78 -1.20 -4.18
C GLU A 75 7.79 -2.70 -3.86
N ARG A 76 6.98 -3.12 -2.90
CA ARG A 76 6.81 -4.55 -2.58
C ARG A 76 5.88 -5.28 -3.56
N ILE A 77 5.13 -4.57 -4.38
CA ILE A 77 4.38 -5.21 -5.47
C ILE A 77 5.35 -5.54 -6.61
N ALA A 78 5.39 -6.80 -6.99
CA ALA A 78 6.37 -7.33 -7.93
C ALA A 78 6.00 -7.01 -9.39
N ASP A 79 6.28 -5.79 -9.84
CA ASP A 79 5.93 -5.25 -11.16
C ASP A 79 6.74 -5.86 -12.32
N GLU A 80 7.99 -6.27 -12.07
CA GLU A 80 8.92 -6.81 -13.08
C GLU A 80 8.74 -8.31 -13.33
N PHE A 81 7.79 -8.98 -12.65
CA PHE A 81 7.81 -10.42 -12.57
C PHE A 81 6.66 -11.11 -13.32
N VAL A 82 7.04 -11.79 -14.38
CA VAL A 82 6.22 -12.82 -15.04
C VAL A 82 6.74 -14.19 -14.62
N ARG A 83 6.01 -14.90 -13.77
CA ARG A 83 6.35 -16.31 -13.45
C ARG A 83 6.08 -17.17 -14.68
N PRO A 84 7.10 -17.82 -15.30
CA PRO A 84 6.84 -18.84 -16.32
C PRO A 84 5.99 -19.95 -15.68
N GLY A 85 4.81 -20.23 -16.24
CA GLY A 85 3.90 -21.26 -15.73
C GLY A 85 2.70 -20.74 -14.93
N VAL A 86 2.70 -19.51 -14.39
CA VAL A 86 1.50 -18.92 -13.77
C VAL A 86 0.51 -18.45 -14.84
N LEU A 87 0.96 -18.18 -16.05
CA LEU A 87 0.14 -17.74 -17.20
C LEU A 87 -0.54 -18.88 -17.96
N ALA A 88 -0.53 -20.12 -17.46
CA ALA A 88 -1.16 -21.26 -18.14
C ALA A 88 -2.70 -21.25 -18.10
N GLY A 89 -3.33 -20.16 -17.70
CA GLY A 89 -4.79 -19.98 -17.75
C GLY A 89 -5.15 -18.51 -17.65
N SER A 90 -5.83 -18.00 -18.64
CA SER A 90 -6.67 -16.77 -18.73
C SER A 90 -6.48 -15.59 -17.74
N VAL A 91 -5.39 -15.49 -17.01
CA VAL A 91 -5.11 -14.41 -16.06
C VAL A 91 -4.08 -13.48 -16.66
N ASN A 92 -4.48 -12.22 -16.88
CA ASN A 92 -3.58 -11.17 -17.33
C ASN A 92 -2.84 -10.59 -16.11
N LEU A 93 -1.52 -10.54 -16.15
CA LEU A 93 -0.70 -9.88 -15.13
C LEU A 93 -0.35 -8.47 -15.60
N LYS A 94 -0.76 -7.45 -14.85
CA LYS A 94 -0.45 -6.03 -15.09
C LYS A 94 0.33 -5.46 -13.92
N ASN A 95 1.65 -5.28 -14.08
CA ASN A 95 2.52 -4.65 -13.07
C ASN A 95 2.35 -5.26 -11.66
N GLY A 96 2.38 -6.59 -11.56
CA GLY A 96 2.26 -7.32 -10.29
C GLY A 96 0.82 -7.58 -9.81
N ILE A 97 -0.18 -7.16 -10.57
CA ILE A 97 -1.60 -7.35 -10.27
C ILE A 97 -2.20 -8.31 -11.28
N GLU A 98 -2.74 -9.44 -10.81
CA GLU A 98 -3.55 -10.33 -11.64
C GLU A 98 -4.92 -9.69 -11.86
N VAL A 99 -5.35 -9.63 -13.11
CA VAL A 99 -6.65 -9.10 -13.48
C VAL A 99 -7.44 -10.09 -14.31
N ASP A 100 -8.77 -10.04 -14.19
CA ASP A 100 -9.69 -10.83 -15.01
C ASP A 100 -9.86 -10.20 -16.42
N GLN A 101 -10.75 -10.79 -17.20
CA GLN A 101 -11.09 -10.31 -18.56
C GLN A 101 -11.71 -8.89 -18.59
N PHE A 102 -12.14 -8.36 -17.45
CA PHE A 102 -12.73 -7.04 -17.28
C PHE A 102 -11.81 -6.06 -16.58
N ASP A 103 -10.50 -6.40 -16.45
CA ASP A 103 -9.49 -5.62 -15.74
C ASP A 103 -9.76 -5.49 -14.22
N ARG A 104 -10.54 -6.39 -13.62
CA ARG A 104 -10.75 -6.41 -12.17
C ARG A 104 -9.60 -7.14 -11.49
N PRO A 105 -9.03 -6.57 -10.42
CA PRO A 105 -8.00 -7.26 -9.64
C PRO A 105 -8.51 -8.58 -9.06
N VAL A 106 -7.73 -9.65 -9.27
CA VAL A 106 -7.99 -11.00 -8.74
C VAL A 106 -7.00 -11.31 -7.62
N ALA A 107 -5.74 -10.92 -7.78
CA ALA A 107 -4.71 -11.10 -6.77
C ALA A 107 -3.53 -10.12 -6.98
N TYR A 108 -2.72 -9.99 -5.95
CA TYR A 108 -1.52 -9.17 -5.92
C TYR A 108 -0.30 -10.03 -5.61
N TRP A 109 0.79 -9.83 -6.36
CA TRP A 109 2.07 -10.49 -6.11
C TRP A 109 2.94 -9.61 -5.23
N VAL A 110 3.10 -10.00 -3.98
CA VAL A 110 3.76 -9.22 -2.95
C VAL A 110 5.10 -9.83 -2.59
N ARG A 111 6.17 -9.02 -2.60
CA ARG A 111 7.47 -9.40 -2.06
C ARG A 111 7.40 -9.45 -0.54
N GLN A 112 7.93 -10.50 0.08
CA GLN A 112 7.96 -10.61 1.54
C GLN A 112 8.87 -9.56 2.18
N LYS A 113 9.91 -9.10 1.45
CA LYS A 113 10.85 -8.08 1.89
C LYS A 113 10.88 -6.92 0.91
N HIS A 114 11.21 -5.72 1.42
CA HIS A 114 11.40 -4.55 0.57
C HIS A 114 12.62 -4.73 -0.35
N PRO A 115 12.57 -4.35 -1.64
CA PRO A 115 13.69 -4.47 -2.59
C PRO A 115 14.95 -3.74 -2.15
N GLY A 116 14.81 -2.63 -1.43
CA GLY A 116 15.92 -1.85 -0.87
C GLY A 116 16.52 -2.41 0.42
N ASP A 117 16.03 -3.53 0.96
CA ASP A 117 16.62 -4.16 2.14
C ASP A 117 17.89 -4.93 1.74
N LEU A 118 19.07 -4.32 1.98
CA LEU A 118 20.38 -4.83 1.62
C LEU A 118 20.69 -6.22 2.19
N ARG A 119 20.04 -6.63 3.28
CA ARG A 119 20.18 -7.96 3.87
C ARG A 119 19.29 -9.02 3.20
N GLY A 120 18.35 -8.59 2.40
CA GLY A 120 17.39 -9.44 1.71
C GLY A 120 17.86 -10.06 0.39
N GLY A 121 19.00 -9.65 -0.11
CA GLY A 121 19.93 -10.23 -1.08
C GLY A 121 19.46 -10.96 -2.33
N HIS A 122 18.18 -11.13 -2.62
CA HIS A 122 17.73 -11.74 -3.88
C HIS A 122 16.40 -11.16 -4.34
N LEU A 123 16.42 -10.50 -5.48
CA LEU A 123 15.24 -10.18 -6.31
C LEU A 123 14.63 -11.46 -6.93
N GLY A 124 14.85 -12.61 -6.31
CA GLY A 124 14.37 -13.90 -6.78
C GLY A 124 12.88 -14.09 -6.56
N THR A 125 12.31 -14.98 -7.37
CA THR A 125 10.91 -15.41 -7.34
C THR A 125 10.51 -16.15 -6.08
N GLU A 126 11.49 -16.56 -5.29
CA GLU A 126 11.33 -17.45 -4.15
C GLU A 126 10.60 -16.79 -2.95
N ASN A 127 10.52 -15.46 -2.95
CA ASN A 127 9.95 -14.67 -1.87
C ASN A 127 8.67 -13.91 -2.28
N LEU A 128 7.95 -14.38 -3.30
CA LEU A 128 6.70 -13.81 -3.73
C LEU A 128 5.52 -14.53 -3.10
N GLU A 129 4.61 -13.78 -2.52
CA GLU A 129 3.33 -14.26 -2.02
C GLU A 129 2.20 -13.75 -2.93
N ARG A 130 1.29 -14.67 -3.30
CA ARG A 130 0.08 -14.32 -4.01
C ARG A 130 -1.01 -14.00 -3.00
N VAL A 131 -1.39 -12.73 -2.89
CA VAL A 131 -2.44 -12.26 -1.98
C VAL A 131 -3.73 -12.05 -2.78
N PRO A 132 -4.83 -12.73 -2.42
CA PRO A 132 -6.14 -12.54 -3.07
C PRO A 132 -6.63 -11.09 -2.95
N ALA A 133 -7.36 -10.61 -3.97
CA ALA A 133 -7.82 -9.23 -4.00
C ALA A 133 -8.85 -8.88 -2.92
N ASP A 134 -9.59 -9.85 -2.41
CA ASP A 134 -10.52 -9.70 -1.29
C ASP A 134 -9.85 -9.44 0.06
N GLN A 135 -8.53 -9.71 0.14
CA GLN A 135 -7.69 -9.43 1.31
C GLN A 135 -6.85 -8.17 1.14
N MET A 136 -7.03 -7.41 0.07
CA MET A 136 -6.18 -6.26 -0.24
C MET A 136 -7.01 -5.03 -0.59
N PHE A 137 -6.78 -3.94 0.12
CA PHE A 137 -7.18 -2.61 -0.34
C PHE A 137 -6.05 -2.01 -1.16
N HIS A 138 -6.32 -1.72 -2.41
CA HIS A 138 -5.44 -0.95 -3.28
C HIS A 138 -5.99 0.47 -3.37
N LEU A 139 -5.30 1.40 -2.75
CA LEU A 139 -5.71 2.80 -2.60
C LEU A 139 -4.86 3.65 -3.56
N CYS A 140 -5.47 4.14 -4.61
CA CYS A 140 -4.85 5.05 -5.58
C CYS A 140 -5.89 5.95 -6.24
N VAL A 141 -5.43 7.01 -6.90
CA VAL A 141 -6.28 7.86 -7.74
C VAL A 141 -6.22 7.35 -9.17
N ILE A 142 -7.38 6.99 -9.71
CA ILE A 142 -7.51 6.56 -11.10
C ILE A 142 -7.69 7.82 -11.96
N THR A 143 -6.70 8.12 -12.79
CA THR A 143 -6.68 9.28 -13.68
C THR A 143 -7.06 8.93 -15.12
N ARG A 144 -6.91 7.66 -15.49
CA ARG A 144 -7.27 7.14 -16.82
C ARG A 144 -7.71 5.68 -16.75
N TRP A 145 -8.48 5.25 -17.71
CA TRP A 145 -8.90 3.86 -17.84
C TRP A 145 -8.14 3.16 -18.99
N PRO A 146 -7.61 1.96 -18.82
CA PRO A 146 -7.55 1.05 -17.66
C PRO A 146 -6.21 1.17 -16.91
N GLN A 147 -6.11 2.02 -15.93
CA GLN A 147 -4.93 2.19 -15.07
C GLN A 147 -4.86 1.06 -14.03
N ALA A 148 -3.74 0.34 -13.96
CA ALA A 148 -3.54 -0.73 -12.98
C ALA A 148 -2.80 -0.27 -11.72
N ARG A 149 -1.93 0.76 -11.81
CA ARG A 149 -1.11 1.28 -10.71
C ARG A 149 -1.33 2.78 -10.55
N GLY A 150 -1.11 3.31 -9.34
CA GLY A 150 -1.19 4.73 -9.04
C GLY A 150 -0.05 5.55 -9.64
N GLU A 151 -0.26 6.85 -9.79
CA GLU A 151 0.77 7.82 -10.19
C GLU A 151 1.07 8.79 -9.04
N PRO A 152 2.37 9.03 -8.69
CA PRO A 152 2.76 10.00 -7.67
C PRO A 152 2.17 11.40 -7.97
N TRP A 153 1.67 12.08 -6.96
CA TRP A 153 1.10 13.41 -7.15
C TRP A 153 2.12 14.44 -7.64
N LEU A 154 3.39 14.27 -7.27
CA LEU A 154 4.48 15.13 -7.70
C LEU A 154 5.04 14.80 -9.09
N HIS A 155 4.54 13.77 -9.76
CA HIS A 155 5.03 13.34 -11.07
C HIS A 155 5.07 14.49 -12.09
N ALA A 156 4.02 15.29 -12.18
CA ALA A 156 3.93 16.42 -13.11
C ALA A 156 4.92 17.56 -12.78
N ALA A 157 5.34 17.69 -11.53
CA ALA A 157 6.26 18.72 -11.05
C ALA A 157 7.71 18.25 -10.98
N ALA A 158 7.96 16.94 -10.98
CA ALA A 158 9.27 16.35 -10.71
C ALA A 158 10.40 16.91 -11.60
N ARG A 159 10.14 17.05 -12.91
CA ARG A 159 11.11 17.62 -13.86
C ARG A 159 11.45 19.08 -13.51
N ARG A 160 10.44 19.90 -13.21
CA ARG A 160 10.64 21.31 -12.87
C ARG A 160 11.39 21.49 -11.55
N LEU A 161 11.13 20.63 -10.57
CA LEU A 161 11.85 20.62 -9.29
C LEU A 161 13.33 20.30 -9.50
N ASN A 162 13.63 19.31 -10.34
CA ASN A 162 15.01 18.96 -10.69
C ASN A 162 15.73 20.11 -11.44
N ASP A 163 15.05 20.77 -12.38
CA ASP A 163 15.61 21.91 -13.11
C ASP A 163 15.88 23.10 -12.17
N MET A 164 14.99 23.35 -11.21
CA MET A 164 15.17 24.41 -10.20
C MET A 164 16.35 24.10 -9.26
N ASP A 165 16.55 22.84 -8.88
CA ASP A 165 17.67 22.42 -8.05
C ASP A 165 19.00 22.67 -8.78
N GLY A 166 19.11 22.24 -10.05
CA GLY A 166 20.28 22.49 -10.89
C GLY A 166 20.55 23.97 -11.14
N TYR A 167 19.50 24.79 -11.31
CA TYR A 167 19.66 26.25 -11.40
C TYR A 167 20.20 26.86 -10.11
N SER A 168 19.65 26.46 -8.97
CA SER A 168 20.10 26.95 -7.65
C SER A 168 21.56 26.59 -7.38
N GLU A 169 21.99 25.39 -7.76
CA GLU A 169 23.39 24.96 -7.63
C GLU A 169 24.32 25.81 -8.51
N ALA A 170 23.94 26.07 -9.76
CA ALA A 170 24.70 26.91 -10.68
C ALA A 170 24.84 28.35 -10.16
N GLU A 171 23.80 28.94 -9.63
CA GLU A 171 23.80 30.28 -9.00
C GLU A 171 24.76 30.34 -7.79
N ILE A 172 24.72 29.31 -6.93
CA ILE A 172 25.64 29.26 -5.76
C ILE A 172 27.08 29.16 -6.22
N VAL A 173 27.40 28.39 -7.25
CA VAL A 173 28.75 28.27 -7.82
C VAL A 173 29.18 29.60 -8.39
N ALA A 174 28.33 30.27 -9.18
CA ALA A 174 28.60 31.58 -9.76
C ALA A 174 28.84 32.66 -8.70
N ALA A 175 28.10 32.61 -7.61
CA ALA A 175 28.26 33.57 -6.49
C ALA A 175 29.55 33.38 -5.67
N ARG A 176 30.21 32.22 -5.79
CA ARG A 176 31.46 31.87 -5.10
C ARG A 176 32.70 32.14 -5.95
N ALA A 177 32.55 32.38 -7.26
CA ALA A 177 33.64 32.67 -8.20
C ALA A 177 33.96 34.16 -8.26
#